data_75a9254cbf180947609834508cf9d2b5
#
_entry.id   75a9254cbf180947609834508cf9d2b5
#
_cell.length_a   1.000
_cell.length_b   1.000
_cell.length_c   1.000
_cell.angle_alpha   90.00
_cell.angle_beta   90.00
_cell.angle_gamma   90.00
#
_symmetry.space_group_name_H-M   'P 1'
#
loop_
_entity.id
_entity.type
_entity.pdbx_description
1 polymer ?
#
loop_
_entity_poly.entity_id
_entity_poly.type
_entity_poly.pdbx_seq_one_letter_code
_entity_poly.pdbx_strand_id
1 'polypeptide(L)'
;MYLSRVELDPTRRSTMAALSAPQKLHGAVESAFAGERRRRLWRLDRLGERLYLLLLSEDAPELSGVVEQFGTGAAAETRSSDPLLQRVEPGSCWQFRLTANPTKSSKDPQNPAARGTVAAHCTTQYQKKWLLERAAKHGFALREEEFTVTRVQWQHFAKHGTRPVTLLAVTYEGILQVTDAEQFRALLCQGMGRGKAYGLGLMTVMRGGN
;
A
#
# COMPACT_ATOMS: atom_id res chain seq x y z
N MET A 1 11.23 -3.55 -11.99
CA MET A 1 10.53 -3.52 -10.69
C MET A 1 10.56 -4.90 -10.04
N TYR A 2 10.74 -4.94 -8.72
CA TYR A 2 10.77 -6.19 -7.94
C TYR A 2 9.66 -6.19 -6.91
N LEU A 3 8.93 -7.30 -6.81
CA LEU A 3 7.98 -7.57 -5.75
C LEU A 3 8.59 -8.65 -4.83
N SER A 4 8.75 -8.29 -3.57
CA SER A 4 9.32 -9.17 -2.56
C SER A 4 8.31 -9.49 -1.47
N ARG A 5 8.46 -10.66 -0.83
CA ARG A 5 7.62 -11.15 0.25
C ARG A 5 8.49 -11.71 1.37
N VAL A 6 8.21 -11.26 2.60
CA VAL A 6 8.81 -11.80 3.82
C VAL A 6 7.70 -12.30 4.73
N GLU A 7 7.77 -13.55 5.18
CA GLU A 7 6.87 -14.07 6.19
C GLU A 7 7.32 -13.57 7.58
N LEU A 8 6.42 -12.87 8.27
CA LEU A 8 6.68 -12.27 9.57
C LEU A 8 6.19 -13.19 10.69
N ASP A 9 6.95 -13.28 11.77
CA ASP A 9 6.57 -14.00 12.98
C ASP A 9 5.88 -13.05 13.97
N PRO A 10 4.55 -13.13 14.12
CA PRO A 10 3.80 -12.27 15.04
C PRO A 10 4.08 -12.58 16.52
N THR A 11 4.76 -13.67 16.86
CA THR A 11 5.10 -14.01 18.24
C THR A 11 6.38 -13.31 18.70
N ARG A 12 7.21 -12.83 17.79
CA ARG A 12 8.41 -12.07 18.11
C ARG A 12 8.09 -10.68 18.66
N ARG A 13 8.74 -10.32 19.76
CA ARG A 13 8.59 -8.99 20.39
C ARG A 13 8.93 -7.83 19.43
N SER A 14 9.96 -8.00 18.59
CA SER A 14 10.35 -7.02 17.55
C SER A 14 9.24 -6.81 16.53
N THR A 15 8.61 -7.90 16.04
CA THR A 15 7.50 -7.86 15.09
C THR A 15 6.28 -7.19 15.70
N MET A 16 5.88 -7.57 16.91
CA MET A 16 4.76 -6.93 17.62
C MET A 16 4.98 -5.42 17.80
N ALA A 17 6.19 -5.01 18.18
CA ALA A 17 6.56 -3.61 18.31
C ALA A 17 6.54 -2.87 16.96
N ALA A 18 6.87 -3.55 15.86
CA ALA A 18 6.84 -2.97 14.52
C ALA A 18 5.41 -2.87 13.96
N LEU A 19 4.54 -3.83 14.27
CA LEU A 19 3.11 -3.76 13.91
C LEU A 19 2.38 -2.59 14.59
N SER A 20 2.79 -2.25 15.82
CA SER A 20 2.25 -1.10 16.56
C SER A 20 2.88 0.24 16.15
N ALA A 21 4.01 0.22 15.46
CA ALA A 21 4.77 1.39 15.08
C ALA A 21 5.31 1.26 13.64
N PRO A 22 4.49 1.54 12.60
CA PRO A 22 4.82 1.32 11.19
C PRO A 22 6.14 1.96 10.72
N GLN A 23 6.60 3.01 11.40
CA GLN A 23 7.91 3.61 11.12
C GLN A 23 9.09 2.64 11.35
N LYS A 24 8.95 1.63 12.22
CA LYS A 24 9.99 0.61 12.43
C LYS A 24 10.13 -0.29 11.20
N LEU A 25 8.99 -0.73 10.63
CA LEU A 25 8.99 -1.46 9.36
C LEU A 25 9.51 -0.60 8.21
N HIS A 26 9.13 0.68 8.17
CA HIS A 26 9.69 1.60 7.18
C HIS A 26 11.21 1.70 7.28
N GLY A 27 11.75 1.84 8.49
CA GLY A 27 13.20 1.85 8.72
C GLY A 27 13.88 0.57 8.23
N ALA A 28 13.32 -0.60 8.54
CA ALA A 28 13.84 -1.88 8.09
C ALA A 28 13.73 -2.08 6.57
N VAL A 29 12.65 -1.60 5.95
CA VAL A 29 12.53 -1.59 4.47
C VAL A 29 13.60 -0.68 3.85
N GLU A 30 13.84 0.50 4.43
CA GLU A 30 14.87 1.40 3.90
C GLU A 30 16.29 0.82 4.05
N SER A 31 16.58 0.11 5.15
CA SER A 31 17.89 -0.53 5.37
C SER A 31 18.18 -1.73 4.47
N ALA A 32 17.16 -2.29 3.81
CA ALA A 32 17.30 -3.37 2.85
C ALA A 32 17.94 -2.93 1.50
N PHE A 33 18.33 -1.66 1.39
CA PHE A 33 18.88 -1.11 0.16
C PHE A 33 20.15 -0.31 0.43
N ALA A 34 21.15 -0.50 -0.41
CA ALA A 34 22.31 0.37 -0.50
C ALA A 34 22.05 1.52 -1.48
N GLY A 35 22.63 2.70 -1.25
CA GLY A 35 22.61 3.81 -2.19
C GLY A 35 21.49 4.82 -1.97
N GLU A 36 21.13 5.55 -3.02
CA GLU A 36 20.15 6.65 -2.94
C GLU A 36 18.77 6.22 -2.52
N ARG A 37 18.11 7.13 -1.81
CA ARG A 37 16.72 6.91 -1.34
C ARG A 37 15.75 7.01 -2.48
N ARG A 38 15.20 5.87 -2.93
CA ARG A 38 14.16 5.77 -3.94
C ARG A 38 12.80 5.46 -3.32
N ARG A 39 11.74 5.54 -4.12
CA ARG A 39 10.41 5.19 -3.66
C ARG A 39 10.28 3.68 -3.51
N ARG A 40 9.88 3.28 -2.31
CA ARG A 40 9.58 1.90 -1.95
C ARG A 40 8.18 1.84 -1.39
N LEU A 41 7.38 0.93 -1.91
CA LEU A 41 6.02 0.71 -1.43
C LEU A 41 5.99 -0.61 -0.68
N TRP A 42 5.31 -0.62 0.45
CA TRP A 42 5.14 -1.84 1.20
C TRP A 42 3.74 -1.93 1.81
N ARG A 43 3.33 -3.14 2.15
CA ARG A 43 2.05 -3.43 2.78
C ARG A 43 2.17 -4.69 3.64
N LEU A 44 1.38 -4.75 4.71
CA LEU A 44 1.20 -5.95 5.50
C LEU A 44 -0.06 -6.66 5.05
N ASP A 45 0.07 -7.94 4.70
CA ASP A 45 -1.05 -8.80 4.31
C ASP A 45 -1.12 -10.03 5.22
N ARG A 46 -2.35 -10.41 5.59
CA ARG A 46 -2.64 -11.74 6.16
C ARG A 46 -3.17 -12.64 5.06
N LEU A 47 -2.57 -13.81 4.94
CA LEU A 47 -3.00 -14.88 4.04
C LEU A 47 -3.20 -16.14 4.89
N GLY A 48 -4.45 -16.45 5.24
CA GLY A 48 -4.78 -17.41 6.28
C GLY A 48 -4.20 -16.95 7.63
N GLU A 49 -3.49 -17.85 8.31
CA GLU A 49 -2.86 -17.57 9.61
C GLU A 49 -1.50 -16.85 9.48
N ARG A 50 -0.97 -16.72 8.28
CA ARG A 50 0.36 -16.16 8.04
C ARG A 50 0.31 -14.65 7.80
N LEU A 51 1.31 -13.95 8.31
CA LEU A 51 1.49 -12.51 8.14
C LEU A 51 2.68 -12.26 7.20
N TYR A 52 2.47 -11.43 6.21
CA TYR A 52 3.51 -11.10 5.22
C TYR A 52 3.76 -9.60 5.13
N LEU A 53 5.03 -9.24 5.00
CA LEU A 53 5.45 -7.96 4.46
C LEU A 53 5.60 -8.12 2.95
N LEU A 54 4.82 -7.39 2.18
CA LEU A 54 5.01 -7.21 0.74
C LEU A 54 5.78 -5.92 0.50
N LEU A 55 6.76 -5.96 -0.39
CA LEU A 55 7.61 -4.82 -0.74
C LEU A 55 7.73 -4.72 -2.26
N LEU A 56 7.43 -3.56 -2.82
CA LEU A 56 7.68 -3.21 -4.22
C LEU A 56 8.79 -2.17 -4.30
N SER A 57 9.80 -2.43 -5.12
CA SER A 57 10.99 -1.58 -5.29
C SER A 57 11.53 -1.60 -6.72
N GLU A 58 12.28 -0.58 -7.10
CA GLU A 58 12.97 -0.52 -8.39
C GLU A 58 14.16 -1.49 -8.42
N ASP A 59 14.93 -1.53 -7.34
CA ASP A 59 16.09 -2.39 -7.17
C ASP A 59 15.74 -3.64 -6.36
N ALA A 60 16.45 -4.72 -6.56
CA ALA A 60 16.30 -5.92 -5.74
C ALA A 60 16.76 -5.63 -4.29
N PRO A 61 15.93 -5.89 -3.27
CA PRO A 61 16.28 -5.63 -1.88
C PRO A 61 17.15 -6.75 -1.28
N GLU A 62 18.02 -6.38 -0.34
CA GLU A 62 18.68 -7.32 0.56
C GLU A 62 17.84 -7.46 1.84
N LEU A 63 17.10 -8.56 1.95
CA LEU A 63 16.07 -8.74 2.98
C LEU A 63 16.50 -9.61 4.16
N SER A 64 17.75 -10.08 4.21
CA SER A 64 18.24 -10.91 5.32
C SER A 64 18.05 -10.25 6.69
N GLY A 65 18.35 -8.96 6.80
CA GLY A 65 18.15 -8.21 8.05
C GLY A 65 16.68 -8.07 8.45
N VAL A 66 15.76 -7.98 7.48
CA VAL A 66 14.30 -7.97 7.75
C VAL A 66 13.83 -9.35 8.23
N VAL A 67 14.30 -10.43 7.59
CA VAL A 67 14.00 -11.82 7.98
C VAL A 67 14.54 -12.10 9.38
N GLU A 68 15.79 -11.72 9.67
CA GLU A 68 16.41 -11.91 10.98
C GLU A 68 15.64 -11.18 12.09
N GLN A 69 15.26 -9.95 11.85
CA GLN A 69 14.63 -9.10 12.86
C GLN A 69 13.15 -9.42 13.09
N PHE A 70 12.40 -9.75 12.03
CA PHE A 70 10.94 -9.85 12.09
C PHE A 70 10.36 -11.15 11.53
N GLY A 71 11.16 -11.93 10.79
CA GLY A 71 10.67 -13.10 10.05
C GLY A 71 10.54 -14.36 10.87
N THR A 72 9.88 -15.36 10.28
CA THR A 72 9.79 -16.73 10.81
C THR A 72 11.10 -17.52 10.66
N GLY A 73 12.09 -16.96 9.95
CA GLY A 73 13.30 -17.67 9.53
C GLY A 73 13.21 -18.23 8.11
N ALA A 74 12.02 -18.26 7.51
CA ALA A 74 11.88 -18.58 6.09
C ALA A 74 12.55 -17.51 5.23
N ALA A 75 13.21 -17.93 4.15
CA ALA A 75 13.87 -17.02 3.23
C ALA A 75 12.85 -16.07 2.57
N ALA A 76 13.28 -14.82 2.35
CA ALA A 76 12.50 -13.87 1.58
C ALA A 76 12.41 -14.33 0.11
N GLU A 77 11.27 -14.09 -0.50
CA GLU A 77 11.09 -14.33 -1.93
C GLU A 77 11.08 -12.98 -2.67
N THR A 78 11.85 -12.89 -3.75
CA THR A 78 11.89 -11.70 -4.62
C THR A 78 11.72 -12.13 -6.07
N ARG A 79 10.82 -11.47 -6.79
CA ARG A 79 10.55 -11.74 -8.21
C ARG A 79 10.44 -10.45 -8.99
N SER A 80 10.87 -10.46 -10.28
CA SER A 80 10.57 -9.35 -11.18
C SER A 80 9.06 -9.22 -11.40
N SER A 81 8.55 -7.99 -11.32
CA SER A 81 7.17 -7.64 -11.66
C SER A 81 7.01 -7.30 -13.15
N ASP A 82 8.08 -7.25 -13.92
CA ASP A 82 8.04 -6.83 -15.32
C ASP A 82 7.14 -7.73 -16.18
N PRO A 83 7.13 -9.08 -16.01
CA PRO A 83 6.20 -9.93 -16.76
C PRO A 83 4.73 -9.64 -16.44
N LEU A 84 4.41 -9.21 -15.22
CA LEU A 84 3.05 -8.80 -14.85
C LEU A 84 2.71 -7.46 -15.49
N LEU A 85 3.62 -6.48 -15.40
CA LEU A 85 3.42 -5.14 -15.96
C LEU A 85 3.25 -5.17 -17.49
N GLN A 86 3.96 -6.07 -18.19
CA GLN A 86 3.81 -6.26 -19.63
C GLN A 86 2.42 -6.80 -20.04
N ARG A 87 1.75 -7.55 -19.17
CA ARG A 87 0.40 -8.09 -19.42
C ARG A 87 -0.73 -7.10 -19.14
N VAL A 88 -0.41 -5.93 -18.59
CA VAL A 88 -1.38 -4.86 -18.37
C VAL A 88 -1.71 -4.21 -19.70
N GLU A 89 -2.91 -4.45 -20.21
CA GLU A 89 -3.40 -3.95 -21.49
C GLU A 89 -4.76 -3.27 -21.31
N PRO A 90 -5.11 -2.28 -22.14
CA PRO A 90 -6.46 -1.69 -22.14
C PRO A 90 -7.52 -2.79 -22.32
N GLY A 91 -8.61 -2.72 -21.55
CA GLY A 91 -9.68 -3.72 -21.54
C GLY A 91 -9.42 -4.94 -20.66
N SER A 92 -8.18 -5.18 -20.21
CA SER A 92 -7.88 -6.32 -19.33
C SER A 92 -8.50 -6.14 -17.95
N CYS A 93 -9.02 -7.24 -17.38
CA CYS A 93 -9.63 -7.28 -16.05
C CYS A 93 -8.69 -7.95 -15.04
N TRP A 94 -8.63 -7.37 -13.83
CA TRP A 94 -7.73 -7.82 -12.79
C TRP A 94 -8.43 -7.81 -11.43
N GLN A 95 -8.22 -8.86 -10.66
CA GLN A 95 -8.48 -8.80 -9.23
C GLN A 95 -7.44 -7.90 -8.57
N PHE A 96 -7.86 -7.03 -7.66
CA PHE A 96 -6.94 -6.13 -6.97
C PHE A 96 -7.11 -6.15 -5.47
N ARG A 97 -6.03 -5.83 -4.76
CA ARG A 97 -6.02 -5.43 -3.36
C ARG A 97 -5.23 -4.15 -3.21
N LEU A 98 -5.83 -3.17 -2.55
CA LEU A 98 -5.22 -1.88 -2.21
C LEU A 98 -5.50 -1.56 -0.75
N THR A 99 -4.47 -1.22 0.03
CA THR A 99 -4.67 -0.58 1.33
C THR A 99 -4.22 0.88 1.23
N ALA A 100 -5.13 1.82 1.43
CA ALA A 100 -4.86 3.24 1.26
C ALA A 100 -5.43 4.07 2.42
N ASN A 101 -5.05 5.36 2.48
CA ASN A 101 -5.62 6.34 3.41
C ASN A 101 -6.54 7.28 2.61
N PRO A 102 -7.86 7.00 2.57
CA PRO A 102 -8.80 7.86 1.88
C PRO A 102 -9.00 9.16 2.66
N THR A 103 -8.55 10.25 2.08
CA THR A 103 -8.59 11.58 2.69
C THR A 103 -9.22 12.61 1.78
N LYS A 104 -9.89 13.59 2.40
CA LYS A 104 -10.28 14.85 1.78
C LYS A 104 -9.42 15.99 2.32
N SER A 105 -9.15 16.98 1.47
CA SER A 105 -8.53 18.24 1.89
C SER A 105 -9.59 19.33 1.77
N SER A 106 -9.81 20.07 2.84
CA SER A 106 -10.67 21.25 2.86
C SER A 106 -9.83 22.49 3.17
N LYS A 107 -9.99 23.52 2.37
CA LYS A 107 -9.45 24.85 2.68
C LYS A 107 -10.43 25.58 3.60
N ASP A 108 -9.91 26.40 4.48
CA ASP A 108 -10.71 27.32 5.27
C ASP A 108 -11.25 28.41 4.32
N PRO A 109 -12.57 28.57 4.17
CA PRO A 109 -13.14 29.63 3.34
C PRO A 109 -12.73 31.05 3.80
N GLN A 110 -12.48 31.22 5.10
CA GLN A 110 -12.09 32.49 5.69
C GLN A 110 -10.59 32.77 5.55
N ASN A 111 -9.77 31.75 5.29
CA ASN A 111 -8.32 31.88 5.03
C ASN A 111 -7.88 30.95 3.90
N PRO A 112 -8.17 31.31 2.61
CA PRO A 112 -7.83 30.48 1.45
C PRO A 112 -6.33 30.27 1.24
N ALA A 113 -5.48 31.16 1.79
CA ALA A 113 -4.03 31.07 1.73
C ALA A 113 -3.45 30.08 2.74
N ALA A 114 -4.19 29.74 3.80
CA ALA A 114 -3.75 28.77 4.78
C ALA A 114 -3.69 27.35 4.20
N ARG A 115 -2.79 26.54 4.76
CA ARG A 115 -2.71 25.11 4.42
C ARG A 115 -4.01 24.43 4.82
N GLY A 116 -4.71 23.83 3.84
CA GLY A 116 -5.96 23.12 4.09
C GLY A 116 -5.81 21.98 5.10
N THR A 117 -6.89 21.75 5.85
CA THR A 117 -7.00 20.64 6.79
C THR A 117 -7.24 19.33 6.02
N VAL A 118 -6.55 18.28 6.43
CA VAL A 118 -6.71 16.93 5.85
C VAL A 118 -7.47 16.07 6.86
N ALA A 119 -8.62 15.55 6.43
CA ALA A 119 -9.45 14.65 7.22
C ALA A 119 -9.63 13.31 6.51
N ALA A 120 -9.76 12.24 7.29
CA ALA A 120 -10.04 10.91 6.76
C ALA A 120 -11.53 10.76 6.40
N HIS A 121 -11.82 9.93 5.39
CA HIS A 121 -13.16 9.47 5.09
C HIS A 121 -13.53 8.30 6.01
N CYS A 122 -14.38 8.56 7.00
CA CYS A 122 -14.68 7.58 8.06
C CYS A 122 -15.77 6.57 7.68
N THR A 123 -16.67 6.89 6.73
CA THR A 123 -17.75 5.98 6.32
C THR A 123 -17.39 5.20 5.06
N THR A 124 -17.87 3.97 4.96
CA THR A 124 -17.64 3.08 3.80
C THR A 124 -18.07 3.73 2.49
N GLN A 125 -19.19 4.45 2.47
CA GLN A 125 -19.67 5.16 1.30
C GLN A 125 -18.65 6.19 0.78
N TYR A 126 -18.11 7.04 1.66
CA TYR A 126 -17.10 8.03 1.27
C TYR A 126 -15.74 7.38 0.94
N GLN A 127 -15.42 6.25 1.56
CA GLN A 127 -14.22 5.47 1.24
C GLN A 127 -14.33 4.89 -0.17
N LYS A 128 -15.46 4.26 -0.54
CA LYS A 128 -15.72 3.76 -1.90
C LYS A 128 -15.67 4.91 -2.93
N LYS A 129 -16.38 6.01 -2.66
CA LYS A 129 -16.38 7.20 -3.51
C LYS A 129 -14.97 7.73 -3.75
N TRP A 130 -14.13 7.77 -2.71
CA TRP A 130 -12.73 8.22 -2.82
C TRP A 130 -11.92 7.39 -3.83
N LEU A 131 -12.14 6.07 -3.89
CA LEU A 131 -11.46 5.20 -4.85
C LEU A 131 -12.02 5.38 -6.26
N LEU A 132 -13.35 5.42 -6.41
CA LEU A 132 -14.02 5.64 -7.69
C LEU A 132 -13.58 6.96 -8.37
N GLU A 133 -13.53 8.06 -7.61
CA GLU A 133 -13.08 9.37 -8.13
C GLU A 133 -11.62 9.39 -8.63
N ARG A 134 -10.82 8.41 -8.19
CA ARG A 134 -9.40 8.29 -8.58
C ARG A 134 -9.14 7.29 -9.66
N ALA A 135 -10.06 6.38 -9.90
CA ALA A 135 -9.90 5.29 -10.85
C ALA A 135 -9.51 5.79 -12.25
N ALA A 136 -10.29 6.71 -12.81
CA ALA A 136 -10.05 7.24 -14.16
C ALA A 136 -8.68 7.93 -14.30
N LYS A 137 -8.24 8.66 -13.27
CA LYS A 137 -6.93 9.35 -13.26
C LYS A 137 -5.74 8.39 -13.20
N HIS A 138 -5.99 7.15 -12.85
CA HIS A 138 -4.97 6.10 -12.72
C HIS A 138 -5.15 4.99 -13.75
N GLY A 139 -5.91 5.23 -14.80
CA GLY A 139 -6.03 4.36 -15.96
C GLY A 139 -6.82 3.07 -15.73
N PHE A 140 -7.79 3.08 -14.80
CA PHE A 140 -8.70 1.97 -14.59
C PHE A 140 -10.14 2.41 -14.32
N ALA A 141 -11.08 1.53 -14.58
CA ALA A 141 -12.48 1.68 -14.26
C ALA A 141 -12.88 0.68 -13.14
N LEU A 142 -13.82 1.12 -12.30
CA LEU A 142 -14.44 0.32 -11.25
C LEU A 142 -15.95 0.54 -11.27
N ARG A 143 -16.71 -0.51 -11.05
CA ARG A 143 -18.12 -0.41 -10.68
C ARG A 143 -18.26 -0.62 -9.18
N GLU A 144 -19.24 0.06 -8.56
CA GLU A 144 -19.36 0.08 -7.10
C GLU A 144 -19.67 -1.31 -6.52
N GLU A 145 -20.35 -2.15 -7.28
CA GLU A 145 -20.69 -3.54 -6.95
C GLU A 145 -19.55 -4.53 -7.14
N GLU A 146 -18.48 -4.15 -7.89
CA GLU A 146 -17.37 -5.03 -8.21
C GLU A 146 -16.23 -4.97 -7.19
N PHE A 147 -16.34 -4.10 -6.18
CA PHE A 147 -15.34 -4.04 -5.11
C PHE A 147 -15.97 -3.74 -3.75
N THR A 148 -15.25 -4.10 -2.71
CA THR A 148 -15.68 -3.88 -1.34
C THR A 148 -14.54 -3.34 -0.46
N VAL A 149 -14.92 -2.73 0.65
CA VAL A 149 -14.03 -2.41 1.76
C VAL A 149 -13.99 -3.62 2.68
N THR A 150 -12.85 -4.31 2.71
CA THR A 150 -12.69 -5.55 3.51
C THR A 150 -12.11 -5.29 4.90
N ARG A 151 -11.44 -4.15 5.10
CA ARG A 151 -10.86 -3.79 6.39
C ARG A 151 -10.77 -2.27 6.55
N VAL A 152 -11.07 -1.80 7.76
CA VAL A 152 -10.85 -0.40 8.18
C VAL A 152 -10.12 -0.43 9.51
N GLN A 153 -8.99 0.27 9.60
CA GLN A 153 -8.17 0.30 10.81
C GLN A 153 -7.56 1.68 11.03
N TRP A 154 -7.78 2.24 12.21
CA TRP A 154 -7.02 3.40 12.66
C TRP A 154 -5.63 3.00 13.11
N GLN A 155 -4.64 3.75 12.65
CA GLN A 155 -3.25 3.64 13.07
C GLN A 155 -2.87 4.91 13.84
N HIS A 156 -2.50 4.74 15.10
CA HIS A 156 -2.05 5.83 15.96
C HIS A 156 -0.65 5.50 16.46
N PHE A 157 0.33 6.31 16.15
CA PHE A 157 1.70 6.09 16.59
C PHE A 157 2.47 7.38 16.78
N ALA A 158 3.39 7.38 17.75
CA ALA A 158 4.31 8.47 17.96
C ALA A 158 5.46 8.40 16.96
N LYS A 159 5.82 9.54 16.39
CA LYS A 159 7.05 9.72 15.64
C LYS A 159 8.00 10.57 16.48
N HIS A 160 9.22 10.08 16.73
CA HIS A 160 10.18 10.75 17.59
C HIS A 160 10.35 12.24 17.20
N GLY A 161 10.21 13.17 18.17
CA GLY A 161 10.37 14.59 17.96
C GLY A 161 9.25 15.31 17.18
N THR A 162 8.12 14.64 16.89
CA THR A 162 7.02 15.25 16.15
C THR A 162 5.65 14.94 16.78
N ARG A 163 4.60 15.60 16.30
CA ARG A 163 3.22 15.28 16.71
C ARG A 163 2.87 13.82 16.34
N PRO A 164 2.05 13.13 17.16
CA PRO A 164 1.55 11.81 16.84
C PRO A 164 0.91 11.75 15.45
N VAL A 165 1.14 10.67 14.75
CA VAL A 165 0.56 10.42 13.43
C VAL A 165 -0.71 9.60 13.60
N THR A 166 -1.79 10.05 12.99
CA THR A 166 -3.07 9.33 12.90
C THR A 166 -3.41 9.12 11.44
N LEU A 167 -3.57 7.86 11.04
CA LEU A 167 -3.93 7.46 9.67
C LEU A 167 -5.11 6.48 9.71
N LEU A 168 -5.96 6.55 8.70
CA LEU A 168 -7.00 5.56 8.46
C LEU A 168 -6.55 4.63 7.33
N ALA A 169 -6.22 3.40 7.66
CA ALA A 169 -5.92 2.36 6.68
C ALA A 169 -7.21 1.66 6.25
N VAL A 170 -7.54 1.77 4.98
CA VAL A 170 -8.73 1.14 4.38
C VAL A 170 -8.26 0.18 3.30
N THR A 171 -8.66 -1.09 3.41
CA THR A 171 -8.36 -2.13 2.41
C THR A 171 -9.55 -2.31 1.49
N TYR A 172 -9.28 -2.22 0.19
CA TYR A 172 -10.21 -2.44 -0.90
C TYR A 172 -9.81 -3.70 -1.65
N GLU A 173 -10.80 -4.52 -1.98
CA GLU A 173 -10.63 -5.71 -2.79
C GLU A 173 -11.76 -5.82 -3.81
N GLY A 174 -11.46 -6.32 -5.00
CA GLY A 174 -12.46 -6.48 -6.04
C GLY A 174 -11.83 -6.69 -7.41
N ILE A 175 -12.60 -6.35 -8.45
CA ILE A 175 -12.20 -6.47 -9.84
C ILE A 175 -12.18 -5.07 -10.45
N LEU A 176 -11.16 -4.78 -11.24
CA LEU A 176 -11.03 -3.56 -12.02
C LEU A 176 -10.79 -3.88 -13.49
N GLN A 177 -11.14 -2.93 -14.37
CA GLN A 177 -10.81 -2.99 -15.77
C GLN A 177 -9.81 -1.88 -16.12
N VAL A 178 -8.73 -2.22 -16.82
CA VAL A 178 -7.74 -1.25 -17.30
C VAL A 178 -8.33 -0.43 -18.45
N THR A 179 -8.26 0.88 -18.35
CA THR A 179 -8.68 1.83 -19.41
C THR A 179 -7.50 2.48 -20.09
N ASP A 180 -6.40 2.72 -19.36
CA ASP A 180 -5.13 3.24 -19.84
C ASP A 180 -3.99 2.46 -19.19
N ALA A 181 -3.27 1.67 -20.00
CA ALA A 181 -2.24 0.76 -19.50
C ALA A 181 -1.02 1.51 -18.96
N GLU A 182 -0.66 2.67 -19.52
CA GLU A 182 0.49 3.45 -19.09
C GLU A 182 0.23 4.07 -17.71
N GLN A 183 -0.91 4.74 -17.54
CA GLN A 183 -1.31 5.32 -16.27
C GLN A 183 -1.48 4.24 -15.19
N PHE A 184 -2.02 3.08 -15.55
CA PHE A 184 -2.21 1.99 -14.60
C PHE A 184 -0.89 1.34 -14.19
N ARG A 185 0.06 1.12 -15.11
CA ARG A 185 1.43 0.69 -14.77
C ARG A 185 2.12 1.70 -13.86
N ALA A 186 1.98 2.99 -14.15
CA ALA A 186 2.52 4.04 -13.29
C ALA A 186 1.92 3.98 -11.88
N LEU A 187 0.61 3.75 -11.74
CA LEU A 187 -0.02 3.53 -10.45
C LEU A 187 0.57 2.33 -9.71
N LEU A 188 0.70 1.18 -10.38
CA LEU A 188 1.25 -0.04 -9.76
C LEU A 188 2.66 0.19 -9.22
N CYS A 189 3.49 0.97 -9.95
CA CYS A 189 4.88 1.28 -9.55
C CYS A 189 4.97 2.39 -8.50
N GLN A 190 4.10 3.40 -8.53
CA GLN A 190 4.21 4.60 -7.69
C GLN A 190 3.27 4.59 -6.47
N GLY A 191 2.25 3.73 -6.50
CA GLY A 191 1.23 3.62 -5.47
C GLY A 191 0.26 4.81 -5.42
N MET A 192 -0.85 4.63 -4.70
CA MET A 192 -1.96 5.57 -4.60
C MET A 192 -2.04 6.22 -3.21
N GLY A 193 -2.30 7.52 -3.18
CA GLY A 193 -2.69 8.22 -1.97
C GLY A 193 -1.54 8.59 -1.02
N ARG A 194 -1.91 8.92 0.21
CA ARG A 194 -1.00 9.35 1.29
C ARG A 194 -0.63 8.19 2.21
N GLY A 195 0.45 8.33 2.96
CA GLY A 195 0.86 7.35 3.97
C GLY A 195 1.72 6.21 3.44
N LYS A 196 2.35 6.37 2.27
CA LYS A 196 3.19 5.32 1.64
C LYS A 196 4.33 4.84 2.53
N ALA A 197 4.94 5.72 3.31
CA ALA A 197 5.96 5.36 4.30
C ALA A 197 5.43 4.50 5.47
N TYR A 198 4.12 4.34 5.57
CA TYR A 198 3.46 3.61 6.66
C TYR A 198 2.67 2.39 6.16
N GLY A 199 3.08 1.83 5.01
CA GLY A 199 2.48 0.62 4.47
C GLY A 199 1.17 0.82 3.72
N LEU A 200 0.92 2.05 3.23
CA LEU A 200 -0.30 2.38 2.50
C LEU A 200 0.02 2.73 1.04
N GLY A 201 -0.93 2.52 0.15
CA GLY A 201 -0.84 2.92 -1.25
C GLY A 201 -0.31 1.87 -2.21
N LEU A 202 0.23 0.75 -1.75
CA LEU A 202 0.61 -0.36 -2.61
C LEU A 202 -0.65 -1.08 -3.12
N MET A 203 -0.85 -1.06 -4.43
CA MET A 203 -1.85 -1.89 -5.11
C MET A 203 -1.16 -3.13 -5.67
N THR A 204 -1.73 -4.29 -5.43
CA THR A 204 -1.33 -5.56 -6.05
C THR A 204 -2.48 -6.08 -6.90
N VAL A 205 -2.15 -6.70 -8.02
CA VAL A 205 -3.13 -7.27 -8.94
C VAL A 205 -2.78 -8.71 -9.30
N MET A 206 -3.81 -9.49 -9.60
CA MET A 206 -3.68 -10.83 -10.16
C MET A 206 -4.75 -11.05 -11.23
N ARG A 207 -4.46 -11.84 -12.26
CA ARG A 207 -5.49 -12.23 -13.22
C ARG A 207 -6.54 -13.07 -12.49
N GLY A 208 -7.81 -12.74 -12.71
CA GLY A 208 -8.88 -13.64 -12.29
C GLY A 208 -8.68 -15.00 -12.98
N GLY A 209 -8.72 -16.08 -12.22
CA GLY A 209 -8.84 -17.41 -12.85
C GLY A 209 -10.18 -17.45 -13.59
N ASN A 210 -10.15 -17.89 -14.83
CA ASN A 210 -11.35 -18.34 -15.55
C ASN A 210 -11.94 -19.53 -14.82
#